data_2c8817dd61515101c0f075e3e8203ff0
#
_entry.id   2c8817dd61515101c0f075e3e8203ff0
#
_cell.length_a   1.000
_cell.length_b   1.000
_cell.length_c   1.000
_cell.angle_alpha   90.00
_cell.angle_beta   90.00
_cell.angle_gamma   90.00
#
_symmetry.space_group_name_H-M   'P 1'
#
loop_
_entity.id
_entity.type
_entity.pdbx_description
1 polymer ?
#
loop_
_entity_poly.entity_id
_entity_poly.type
_entity_poly.pdbx_seq_one_letter_code
_entity_poly.pdbx_strand_id
1 'polypeptide(L)'
;MKIRAALLTASAMLVLASGAMADTAGKRIALSNNYAGNSWRQAMLQSWDKIGKQAIADKIVAAADAYTTADKEAPTQAAQIQNLILQGYDAIVIDAASPDALNGAVKQACNAGIVVVAFDGLVTEPCAYKVTVDLAETYGAEQVRQVAKRLPNGGNILYVRGLAGTSIDDDITRGVMSEIAKHPNLKIVNSVYGNWDQTTAQKAVATVLPSLPEIAGVIDQGGDGYGTAQAFKSAGRPMPLIMLGNRQDELAWWKEQRDHGGYDTWSASEAPGMVTFAFWVAQQILDGKEVPKEVPMGILTIDPEQLDDYLKNTPAGSVANTEYTQEEVEKAIADAKK
;
A
#
# COMPACT_ATOMS: atom_id res chain seq x y z
N MET A 1 13.08 -21.23 -84.87
CA MET A 1 12.66 -21.84 -83.62
C MET A 1 12.93 -20.76 -82.50
N LYS A 2 11.91 -20.05 -82.01
CA LYS A 2 12.04 -18.99 -80.98
C LYS A 2 11.48 -19.53 -79.70
N ILE A 3 12.34 -19.76 -78.71
CA ILE A 3 11.96 -20.12 -77.36
C ILE A 3 11.60 -18.87 -76.55
N ARG A 4 10.35 -18.78 -76.12
CA ARG A 4 9.89 -17.72 -75.20
C ARG A 4 10.08 -18.23 -73.77
N ALA A 5 10.92 -17.55 -72.99
CA ALA A 5 11.06 -17.74 -71.58
C ALA A 5 9.93 -16.96 -70.86
N ALA A 6 9.10 -17.65 -70.08
CA ALA A 6 8.11 -17.08 -69.19
C ALA A 6 8.75 -16.82 -67.82
N LEU A 7 8.82 -15.54 -67.40
CA LEU A 7 9.17 -15.17 -66.05
C LEU A 7 7.91 -15.27 -65.14
N LEU A 8 7.96 -16.18 -64.19
CA LEU A 8 7.04 -16.26 -63.09
C LEU A 8 7.51 -15.32 -61.97
N THR A 9 6.83 -14.19 -61.78
CA THR A 9 6.99 -13.31 -60.64
C THR A 9 6.19 -13.87 -59.45
N ALA A 10 6.86 -14.42 -58.46
CA ALA A 10 6.27 -14.81 -57.19
C ALA A 10 6.17 -13.56 -56.31
N SER A 11 4.94 -13.02 -56.13
CA SER A 11 4.65 -11.95 -55.16
C SER A 11 4.57 -12.58 -53.78
N ALA A 12 5.59 -12.38 -52.94
CA ALA A 12 5.55 -12.72 -51.51
C ALA A 12 4.66 -11.67 -50.81
N MET A 13 3.43 -12.04 -50.43
CA MET A 13 2.63 -11.27 -49.48
C MET A 13 3.26 -11.38 -48.09
N LEU A 14 3.88 -10.28 -47.63
CA LEU A 14 4.25 -10.10 -46.23
C LEU A 14 2.96 -9.86 -45.47
N VAL A 15 2.43 -10.86 -44.78
CA VAL A 15 1.40 -10.71 -43.78
C VAL A 15 2.06 -10.07 -42.57
N LEU A 16 1.99 -8.75 -42.44
CA LEU A 16 2.23 -8.04 -41.18
C LEU A 16 1.14 -8.49 -40.20
N ALA A 17 1.46 -9.43 -39.33
CA ALA A 17 0.69 -9.71 -38.13
C ALA A 17 0.82 -8.46 -37.24
N SER A 18 -0.03 -7.45 -37.46
CA SER A 18 -0.32 -6.46 -36.44
C SER A 18 -0.94 -7.22 -35.28
N GLY A 19 -0.16 -7.48 -34.23
CA GLY A 19 -0.73 -7.85 -32.94
C GLY A 19 -1.79 -6.80 -32.62
N ALA A 20 -3.06 -7.22 -32.58
CA ALA A 20 -4.12 -6.36 -32.11
C ALA A 20 -3.79 -5.99 -30.66
N MET A 21 -3.26 -4.80 -30.43
CA MET A 21 -3.23 -4.21 -29.11
C MET A 21 -4.68 -4.13 -28.68
N ALA A 22 -5.03 -4.76 -27.56
CA ALA A 22 -6.37 -4.60 -27.03
C ALA A 22 -6.53 -3.13 -26.65
N ASP A 23 -7.45 -2.42 -27.31
CA ASP A 23 -7.70 -1.01 -27.05
C ASP A 23 -8.47 -0.87 -25.72
N THR A 24 -7.82 -0.30 -24.70
CA THR A 24 -8.47 -0.03 -23.43
C THR A 24 -9.18 1.32 -23.36
N ALA A 25 -9.17 2.14 -24.43
CA ALA A 25 -9.76 3.46 -24.47
C ALA A 25 -11.27 3.49 -24.15
N GLY A 26 -11.99 2.40 -24.44
CA GLY A 26 -13.39 2.23 -24.07
C GLY A 26 -13.64 1.58 -22.69
N LYS A 27 -12.59 1.20 -21.95
CA LYS A 27 -12.69 0.47 -20.70
C LYS A 27 -12.91 1.38 -19.50
N ARG A 28 -13.68 0.89 -18.52
CA ARG A 28 -14.01 1.61 -17.29
C ARG A 28 -13.43 0.87 -16.10
N ILE A 29 -12.65 1.57 -15.28
CA ILE A 29 -12.03 1.03 -14.07
C ILE A 29 -12.64 1.73 -12.85
N ALA A 30 -13.08 0.98 -11.84
CA ALA A 30 -13.55 1.52 -10.57
C ALA A 30 -12.57 1.21 -9.45
N LEU A 31 -12.44 2.14 -8.50
CA LEU A 31 -11.86 1.89 -7.18
C LEU A 31 -12.98 1.62 -6.18
N SER A 32 -12.93 0.49 -5.48
CA SER A 32 -13.74 0.19 -4.31
C SER A 32 -12.85 0.27 -3.06
N ASN A 33 -12.99 1.34 -2.30
CA ASN A 33 -12.20 1.65 -1.11
C ASN A 33 -13.06 1.49 0.16
N ASN A 34 -12.48 0.91 1.21
CA ASN A 34 -13.19 0.57 2.44
C ASN A 34 -13.21 1.69 3.50
N TYR A 35 -12.44 2.77 3.30
CA TYR A 35 -12.23 3.79 4.35
C TYR A 35 -11.56 5.04 3.77
N ALA A 36 -11.88 6.21 4.34
CA ALA A 36 -11.26 7.48 3.92
C ALA A 36 -10.91 8.41 5.10
N GLY A 37 -10.87 7.88 6.33
CA GLY A 37 -10.79 8.70 7.55
C GLY A 37 -9.38 9.14 7.97
N ASN A 38 -8.31 8.67 7.33
CA ASN A 38 -6.94 9.07 7.66
C ASN A 38 -6.21 9.72 6.48
N SER A 39 -5.05 10.35 6.77
CA SER A 39 -4.25 11.06 5.76
C SER A 39 -3.72 10.14 4.66
N TRP A 40 -3.39 8.88 4.97
CA TRP A 40 -2.94 7.91 3.98
C TRP A 40 -4.03 7.63 2.93
N ARG A 41 -5.27 7.36 3.40
CA ARG A 41 -6.42 7.11 2.51
C ARG A 41 -6.78 8.34 1.66
N GLN A 42 -6.66 9.53 2.24
CA GLN A 42 -6.87 10.78 1.48
C GLN A 42 -5.81 10.95 0.38
N ALA A 43 -4.54 10.70 0.68
CA ALA A 43 -3.46 10.75 -0.31
C ALA A 43 -3.64 9.68 -1.39
N MET A 44 -4.07 8.47 -1.04
CA MET A 44 -4.39 7.39 -1.97
C MET A 44 -5.51 7.79 -2.94
N LEU A 45 -6.60 8.37 -2.43
CA LEU A 45 -7.70 8.86 -3.26
C LEU A 45 -7.28 10.02 -4.18
N GLN A 46 -6.38 10.90 -3.72
CA GLN A 46 -5.80 11.94 -4.57
C GLN A 46 -4.95 11.36 -5.70
N SER A 47 -4.13 10.33 -5.40
CA SER A 47 -3.35 9.63 -6.42
C SER A 47 -4.25 8.91 -7.44
N TRP A 48 -5.36 8.30 -6.98
CA TRP A 48 -6.36 7.72 -7.89
C TRP A 48 -7.00 8.77 -8.80
N ASP A 49 -7.46 9.89 -8.25
CA ASP A 49 -8.07 10.99 -9.01
C ASP A 49 -7.11 11.55 -10.07
N LYS A 50 -5.83 11.71 -9.69
CA LYS A 50 -4.79 12.20 -10.59
C LYS A 50 -4.52 11.24 -11.74
N ILE A 51 -4.27 9.95 -11.45
CA ILE A 51 -4.00 8.96 -12.51
C ILE A 51 -5.23 8.74 -13.38
N GLY A 52 -6.43 8.72 -12.80
CA GLY A 52 -7.67 8.57 -13.54
C GLY A 52 -7.90 9.70 -14.53
N LYS A 53 -7.74 10.96 -14.10
CA LYS A 53 -7.84 12.13 -14.97
C LYS A 53 -6.81 12.08 -16.10
N GLN A 54 -5.57 11.72 -15.79
CA GLN A 54 -4.53 11.60 -16.79
C GLN A 54 -4.84 10.49 -17.80
N ALA A 55 -5.20 9.30 -17.35
CA ALA A 55 -5.49 8.16 -18.21
C ALA A 55 -6.71 8.40 -19.12
N ILE A 56 -7.73 9.15 -18.65
CA ILE A 56 -8.87 9.57 -19.48
C ILE A 56 -8.43 10.61 -20.52
N ALA A 57 -7.64 11.62 -20.13
CA ALA A 57 -7.14 12.65 -21.04
C ALA A 57 -6.28 12.05 -22.17
N ASP A 58 -5.45 11.05 -21.82
CA ASP A 58 -4.58 10.31 -22.75
C ASP A 58 -5.32 9.23 -23.54
N LYS A 59 -6.64 9.08 -23.33
CA LYS A 59 -7.49 8.08 -23.98
C LYS A 59 -7.03 6.62 -23.72
N ILE A 60 -6.45 6.37 -22.57
CA ILE A 60 -6.06 5.02 -22.13
C ILE A 60 -7.28 4.27 -21.59
N VAL A 61 -8.17 4.97 -20.87
CA VAL A 61 -9.44 4.41 -20.36
C VAL A 61 -10.58 5.41 -20.57
N ALA A 62 -11.83 4.93 -20.54
CA ALA A 62 -13.02 5.77 -20.64
C ALA A 62 -13.45 6.38 -19.31
N ALA A 63 -13.19 5.70 -18.19
CA ALA A 63 -13.54 6.16 -16.85
C ALA A 63 -12.63 5.54 -15.77
N ALA A 64 -12.43 6.29 -14.69
CA ALA A 64 -11.71 5.87 -13.49
C ALA A 64 -12.39 6.48 -12.26
N ASP A 65 -13.47 5.85 -11.78
CA ASP A 65 -14.31 6.36 -10.70
C ASP A 65 -13.91 5.74 -9.35
N ALA A 66 -14.02 6.51 -8.25
CA ALA A 66 -13.74 6.03 -6.91
C ALA A 66 -15.01 5.98 -6.05
N TYR A 67 -15.16 4.89 -5.31
CA TYR A 67 -16.27 4.65 -4.38
C TYR A 67 -15.69 4.25 -3.02
N THR A 68 -16.15 4.90 -1.96
CA THR A 68 -15.69 4.64 -0.61
C THR A 68 -16.85 4.26 0.30
N THR A 69 -16.66 3.25 1.14
CA THR A 69 -17.57 2.91 2.24
C THR A 69 -17.05 3.44 3.57
N ALA A 70 -17.83 3.30 4.63
CA ALA A 70 -17.35 3.55 5.98
C ALA A 70 -16.41 2.42 6.44
N ASP A 71 -15.62 2.70 7.48
CA ASP A 71 -14.69 1.74 8.07
C ASP A 71 -15.40 0.46 8.53
N LYS A 72 -14.77 -0.70 8.28
CA LYS A 72 -15.26 -2.06 8.63
C LYS A 72 -16.63 -2.44 8.04
N GLU A 73 -17.09 -1.72 7.04
CA GLU A 73 -18.38 -1.93 6.38
C GLU A 73 -18.29 -2.96 5.24
N ALA A 74 -17.76 -4.17 5.52
CA ALA A 74 -17.62 -5.21 4.49
C ALA A 74 -18.94 -5.56 3.77
N PRO A 75 -20.11 -5.67 4.43
CA PRO A 75 -21.38 -5.87 3.73
C PRO A 75 -21.73 -4.74 2.75
N THR A 76 -21.48 -3.49 3.14
CA THR A 76 -21.70 -2.31 2.29
C THR A 76 -20.75 -2.31 1.10
N GLN A 77 -19.46 -2.67 1.32
CA GLN A 77 -18.50 -2.80 0.24
C GLN A 77 -18.86 -3.96 -0.71
N ALA A 78 -19.35 -5.07 -0.21
CA ALA A 78 -19.86 -6.18 -1.06
C ALA A 78 -21.02 -5.71 -1.95
N ALA A 79 -21.98 -4.96 -1.39
CA ALA A 79 -23.08 -4.37 -2.17
C ALA A 79 -22.57 -3.33 -3.19
N GLN A 80 -21.56 -2.55 -2.84
CA GLN A 80 -20.91 -1.62 -3.76
C GLN A 80 -20.28 -2.36 -4.95
N ILE A 81 -19.54 -3.46 -4.72
CA ILE A 81 -18.98 -4.30 -5.79
C ILE A 81 -20.09 -4.83 -6.71
N GLN A 82 -21.19 -5.32 -6.14
CA GLN A 82 -22.36 -5.79 -6.94
C GLN A 82 -22.94 -4.67 -7.80
N ASN A 83 -23.03 -3.46 -7.28
CA ASN A 83 -23.49 -2.30 -8.05
C ASN A 83 -22.54 -1.94 -9.19
N LEU A 84 -21.21 -2.05 -8.98
CA LEU A 84 -20.22 -1.83 -10.03
C LEU A 84 -20.34 -2.85 -11.16
N ILE A 85 -20.64 -4.13 -10.84
CA ILE A 85 -20.96 -5.16 -11.84
C ILE A 85 -22.14 -4.73 -12.69
N LEU A 86 -23.24 -4.29 -12.06
CA LEU A 86 -24.46 -3.85 -12.76
C LEU A 86 -24.25 -2.60 -13.61
N GLN A 87 -23.34 -1.72 -13.20
CA GLN A 87 -22.97 -0.51 -13.94
C GLN A 87 -22.04 -0.78 -15.13
N GLY A 88 -21.56 -2.02 -15.30
CA GLY A 88 -20.74 -2.43 -16.44
C GLY A 88 -19.32 -1.88 -16.41
N TYR A 89 -18.69 -1.87 -15.23
CA TYR A 89 -17.23 -1.64 -15.15
C TYR A 89 -16.49 -2.86 -15.70
N ASP A 90 -15.36 -2.61 -16.36
CA ASP A 90 -14.50 -3.67 -16.92
C ASP A 90 -13.47 -4.18 -15.89
N ALA A 91 -13.08 -3.32 -14.95
CA ALA A 91 -12.20 -3.68 -13.84
C ALA A 91 -12.63 -3.00 -12.54
N ILE A 92 -12.37 -3.67 -11.42
CA ILE A 92 -12.54 -3.16 -10.06
C ILE A 92 -11.21 -3.33 -9.31
N VAL A 93 -10.60 -2.21 -8.94
CA VAL A 93 -9.46 -2.15 -8.02
C VAL A 93 -10.04 -2.09 -6.61
N ILE A 94 -9.59 -2.96 -5.70
CA ILE A 94 -10.20 -3.12 -4.38
C ILE A 94 -9.15 -2.93 -3.29
N ASP A 95 -9.47 -2.05 -2.33
CA ASP A 95 -8.88 -2.02 -1.02
C ASP A 95 -9.91 -2.59 -0.03
N ALA A 96 -9.67 -3.81 0.44
CA ALA A 96 -10.72 -4.64 1.04
C ALA A 96 -10.94 -4.36 2.53
N ALA A 97 -12.19 -4.21 2.95
CA ALA A 97 -12.58 -4.12 4.37
C ALA A 97 -12.39 -5.44 5.14
N SER A 98 -12.30 -6.56 4.42
CA SER A 98 -12.10 -7.89 5.01
C SER A 98 -11.57 -8.84 3.95
N PRO A 99 -10.59 -9.69 4.30
CA PRO A 99 -10.00 -10.63 3.35
C PRO A 99 -11.01 -11.68 2.86
N ASP A 100 -11.97 -12.10 3.68
CA ASP A 100 -12.89 -13.21 3.38
C ASP A 100 -14.32 -12.77 3.11
N ALA A 101 -14.81 -11.74 3.81
CA ALA A 101 -16.20 -11.33 3.72
C ALA A 101 -16.61 -10.80 2.33
N LEU A 102 -15.64 -10.36 1.51
CA LEU A 102 -15.87 -9.86 0.16
C LEU A 102 -15.79 -10.95 -0.92
N ASN A 103 -15.32 -12.16 -0.60
CA ASN A 103 -15.05 -13.21 -1.58
C ASN A 103 -16.26 -13.54 -2.45
N GLY A 104 -17.47 -13.56 -1.87
CA GLY A 104 -18.69 -13.79 -2.63
C GLY A 104 -18.94 -12.74 -3.72
N ALA A 105 -18.76 -11.46 -3.41
CA ALA A 105 -18.95 -10.37 -4.36
C ALA A 105 -17.82 -10.32 -5.40
N VAL A 106 -16.58 -10.56 -4.97
CA VAL A 106 -15.40 -10.67 -5.87
C VAL A 106 -15.58 -11.80 -6.87
N LYS A 107 -16.00 -12.98 -6.40
CA LYS A 107 -16.31 -14.12 -7.29
C LYS A 107 -17.39 -13.80 -8.30
N GLN A 108 -18.44 -13.07 -7.91
CA GLN A 108 -19.48 -12.61 -8.83
C GLN A 108 -18.92 -11.68 -9.90
N ALA A 109 -18.03 -10.73 -9.54
CA ALA A 109 -17.36 -9.84 -10.48
C ALA A 109 -16.51 -10.64 -11.48
N CYS A 110 -15.67 -11.57 -11.01
CA CYS A 110 -14.87 -12.44 -11.87
C CYS A 110 -15.74 -13.29 -12.83
N ASN A 111 -16.85 -13.85 -12.33
CA ASN A 111 -17.77 -14.65 -13.15
C ASN A 111 -18.49 -13.81 -14.23
N ALA A 112 -18.64 -12.51 -14.00
CA ALA A 112 -19.13 -11.55 -14.98
C ALA A 112 -18.07 -11.08 -15.99
N GLY A 113 -16.82 -11.61 -15.89
CA GLY A 113 -15.71 -11.24 -16.76
C GLY A 113 -15.01 -9.93 -16.37
N ILE A 114 -15.28 -9.43 -15.18
CA ILE A 114 -14.67 -8.19 -14.67
C ILE A 114 -13.31 -8.52 -14.05
N VAL A 115 -12.28 -7.77 -14.40
CA VAL A 115 -10.95 -7.87 -13.80
C VAL A 115 -11.02 -7.33 -12.37
N VAL A 116 -10.54 -8.10 -11.40
CA VAL A 116 -10.45 -7.67 -9.99
C VAL A 116 -8.99 -7.63 -9.57
N VAL A 117 -8.53 -6.47 -9.07
CA VAL A 117 -7.18 -6.27 -8.55
C VAL A 117 -7.26 -5.76 -7.12
N ALA A 118 -6.82 -6.56 -6.15
CA ALA A 118 -6.73 -6.15 -4.75
C ALA A 118 -5.36 -5.55 -4.43
N PHE A 119 -5.32 -4.53 -3.59
CA PHE A 119 -4.10 -3.91 -3.09
C PHE A 119 -4.30 -3.48 -1.64
N ASP A 120 -3.24 -3.26 -0.86
CA ASP A 120 -3.28 -2.91 0.56
C ASP A 120 -4.13 -3.93 1.36
N GLY A 121 -5.41 -3.71 1.51
CA GLY A 121 -6.37 -4.69 2.01
C GLY A 121 -6.67 -5.78 0.97
N LEU A 122 -6.08 -6.95 1.13
CA LEU A 122 -6.22 -8.05 0.17
C LEU A 122 -7.47 -8.89 0.41
N VAL A 123 -7.91 -9.61 -0.63
CA VAL A 123 -8.97 -10.63 -0.58
C VAL A 123 -8.37 -12.03 -0.77
N THR A 124 -9.01 -13.06 -0.20
CA THR A 124 -8.57 -14.46 -0.35
C THR A 124 -9.14 -15.15 -1.59
N GLU A 125 -10.10 -14.54 -2.30
CA GLU A 125 -10.70 -15.12 -3.52
C GLU A 125 -9.63 -15.30 -4.61
N PRO A 126 -9.40 -16.54 -5.11
CA PRO A 126 -8.30 -16.83 -6.04
C PRO A 126 -8.43 -16.17 -7.42
N CYS A 127 -9.64 -15.78 -7.83
CA CYS A 127 -9.83 -15.15 -9.12
C CYS A 127 -9.26 -13.73 -9.18
N ALA A 128 -9.15 -13.03 -8.04
CA ALA A 128 -8.55 -11.71 -7.96
C ALA A 128 -7.04 -11.74 -8.24
N TYR A 129 -6.55 -10.70 -8.90
CA TYR A 129 -5.13 -10.37 -8.93
C TYR A 129 -4.79 -9.58 -7.67
N LYS A 130 -3.53 -9.62 -7.24
CA LYS A 130 -3.10 -8.95 -6.01
C LYS A 130 -1.82 -8.18 -6.25
N VAL A 131 -1.80 -6.94 -5.83
CA VAL A 131 -0.56 -6.18 -5.61
C VAL A 131 -0.13 -6.48 -4.18
N THR A 132 1.01 -7.15 -4.02
CA THR A 132 1.45 -7.68 -2.73
C THR A 132 2.66 -6.93 -2.20
N VAL A 133 2.67 -6.71 -0.88
CA VAL A 133 3.82 -6.25 -0.12
C VAL A 133 4.11 -7.31 0.94
N ASP A 134 5.38 -7.70 1.08
CA ASP A 134 5.77 -8.59 2.17
C ASP A 134 5.88 -7.78 3.47
N LEU A 135 4.72 -7.41 4.04
CA LEU A 135 4.63 -6.61 5.26
C LEU A 135 5.28 -7.27 6.46
N ALA A 136 5.29 -8.61 6.50
CA ALA A 136 5.93 -9.33 7.59
C ALA A 136 7.46 -9.12 7.57
N GLU A 137 8.10 -9.31 6.43
CA GLU A 137 9.55 -9.21 6.32
C GLU A 137 10.02 -7.76 6.13
N THR A 138 9.43 -7.04 5.16
CA THR A 138 9.95 -5.74 4.75
C THR A 138 9.52 -4.60 5.68
N TYR A 139 8.48 -4.82 6.50
CA TYR A 139 8.02 -3.82 7.47
C TYR A 139 8.11 -4.31 8.91
N GLY A 140 7.35 -5.34 9.31
CA GLY A 140 7.30 -5.78 10.69
C GLY A 140 8.65 -6.24 11.25
N ALA A 141 9.32 -7.15 10.55
CA ALA A 141 10.65 -7.64 10.95
C ALA A 141 11.70 -6.54 10.81
N GLU A 142 11.62 -5.71 9.75
CA GLU A 142 12.59 -4.63 9.55
C GLU A 142 12.53 -3.58 10.66
N GLN A 143 11.35 -3.20 11.15
CA GLN A 143 11.25 -2.30 12.31
C GLN A 143 11.99 -2.84 13.54
N VAL A 144 11.85 -4.13 13.82
CA VAL A 144 12.59 -4.75 14.94
C VAL A 144 14.10 -4.68 14.71
N ARG A 145 14.57 -4.95 13.49
CA ARG A 145 16.01 -4.82 13.14
C ARG A 145 16.49 -3.38 13.30
N GLN A 146 15.70 -2.39 12.88
CA GLN A 146 16.03 -0.97 13.05
C GLN A 146 16.06 -0.57 14.53
N VAL A 147 15.15 -1.10 15.35
CA VAL A 147 15.18 -0.92 16.82
C VAL A 147 16.42 -1.59 17.41
N ALA A 148 16.73 -2.84 17.06
CA ALA A 148 17.89 -3.56 17.58
C ALA A 148 19.22 -2.86 17.21
N LYS A 149 19.31 -2.31 16.02
CA LYS A 149 20.48 -1.53 15.57
C LYS A 149 20.71 -0.28 16.43
N ARG A 150 19.65 0.43 16.81
CA ARG A 150 19.71 1.69 17.58
C ARG A 150 19.72 1.47 19.08
N LEU A 151 19.24 0.33 19.55
CA LEU A 151 19.22 -0.07 20.96
C LEU A 151 20.07 -1.34 21.18
N PRO A 152 21.39 -1.28 21.00
CA PRO A 152 22.25 -2.47 21.09
C PRO A 152 22.24 -3.12 22.47
N ASN A 153 21.94 -2.36 23.53
CA ASN A 153 21.78 -2.88 24.89
C ASN A 153 20.39 -3.44 25.17
N GLY A 154 19.46 -3.33 24.21
CA GLY A 154 18.08 -3.75 24.35
C GLY A 154 17.21 -2.81 25.18
N GLY A 155 16.10 -3.31 25.68
CA GLY A 155 15.18 -2.57 26.53
C GLY A 155 13.72 -3.00 26.38
N ASN A 156 12.85 -2.32 27.13
CA ASN A 156 11.41 -2.54 27.03
C ASN A 156 10.83 -1.83 25.82
N ILE A 157 10.01 -2.55 25.08
CA ILE A 157 9.37 -2.09 23.85
C ILE A 157 7.85 -1.99 24.07
N LEU A 158 7.28 -0.87 23.69
CA LEU A 158 5.84 -0.72 23.50
C LEU A 158 5.51 -1.00 22.04
N TYR A 159 4.47 -1.78 21.77
CA TYR A 159 4.02 -2.08 20.42
C TYR A 159 2.68 -1.39 20.15
N VAL A 160 2.68 -0.42 19.21
CA VAL A 160 1.47 0.28 18.73
C VAL A 160 1.01 -0.41 17.45
N ARG A 161 -0.16 -1.03 17.51
CA ARG A 161 -0.74 -1.82 16.43
C ARG A 161 -1.74 -1.02 15.61
N GLY A 162 -1.96 -1.48 14.39
CA GLY A 162 -2.97 -0.92 13.49
C GLY A 162 -4.40 -1.29 13.85
N LEU A 163 -5.21 -1.60 12.85
CA LEU A 163 -6.64 -1.90 13.00
C LEU A 163 -6.84 -3.41 13.18
N ALA A 164 -7.33 -3.81 14.34
CA ALA A 164 -7.55 -5.22 14.67
C ALA A 164 -8.47 -5.92 13.66
N GLY A 165 -8.07 -7.11 13.23
CA GLY A 165 -8.84 -7.97 12.31
C GLY A 165 -8.64 -7.66 10.83
N THR A 166 -7.64 -6.84 10.50
CA THR A 166 -7.16 -6.67 9.12
C THR A 166 -5.98 -7.58 8.85
N SER A 167 -5.81 -8.01 7.59
CA SER A 167 -4.64 -8.77 7.17
C SER A 167 -3.34 -7.98 7.36
N ILE A 168 -3.40 -6.67 7.19
CA ILE A 168 -2.27 -5.74 7.35
C ILE A 168 -1.72 -5.81 8.78
N ASP A 169 -2.59 -5.62 9.80
CA ASP A 169 -2.20 -5.73 11.21
C ASP A 169 -1.62 -7.12 11.56
N ASP A 170 -2.24 -8.18 11.05
CA ASP A 170 -1.80 -9.55 11.32
C ASP A 170 -0.45 -9.86 10.66
N ASP A 171 -0.24 -9.42 9.41
CA ASP A 171 1.01 -9.65 8.67
C ASP A 171 2.18 -8.89 9.30
N ILE A 172 2.01 -7.61 9.62
CA ILE A 172 3.04 -6.82 10.31
C ILE A 172 3.34 -7.43 11.68
N THR A 173 2.30 -7.81 12.44
CA THR A 173 2.47 -8.44 13.75
C THR A 173 3.25 -9.75 13.64
N ARG A 174 2.97 -10.57 12.63
CA ARG A 174 3.71 -11.82 12.38
C ARG A 174 5.20 -11.54 12.19
N GLY A 175 5.55 -10.52 11.40
CA GLY A 175 6.93 -10.09 11.18
C GLY A 175 7.60 -9.62 12.47
N VAL A 176 6.94 -8.71 13.20
CA VAL A 176 7.44 -8.20 14.50
C VAL A 176 7.69 -9.34 15.48
N MET A 177 6.73 -10.26 15.65
CA MET A 177 6.85 -11.35 16.62
C MET A 177 7.90 -12.40 16.22
N SER A 178 8.06 -12.63 14.91
CA SER A 178 9.09 -13.53 14.39
C SER A 178 10.50 -12.97 14.60
N GLU A 179 10.68 -11.66 14.36
CA GLU A 179 12.01 -11.05 14.46
C GLU A 179 12.38 -10.75 15.92
N ILE A 180 11.43 -10.27 16.76
CA ILE A 180 11.73 -9.94 18.18
C ILE A 180 12.21 -11.16 18.95
N ALA A 181 11.77 -12.36 18.58
CA ALA A 181 12.23 -13.62 19.19
C ALA A 181 13.74 -13.88 18.99
N LYS A 182 14.37 -13.26 17.99
CA LYS A 182 15.81 -13.34 17.70
C LYS A 182 16.62 -12.31 18.52
N HIS A 183 15.95 -11.39 19.21
CA HIS A 183 16.55 -10.30 20.00
C HIS A 183 16.15 -10.40 21.47
N PRO A 184 16.72 -11.34 22.28
CA PRO A 184 16.28 -11.62 23.64
C PRO A 184 16.47 -10.45 24.62
N ASN A 185 17.27 -9.45 24.24
CA ASN A 185 17.46 -8.21 24.98
C ASN A 185 16.35 -7.16 24.73
N LEU A 186 15.50 -7.32 23.71
CA LEU A 186 14.32 -6.51 23.44
C LEU A 186 13.06 -7.22 23.96
N LYS A 187 12.24 -6.55 24.77
CA LYS A 187 11.05 -7.15 25.37
C LYS A 187 9.81 -6.29 25.09
N ILE A 188 8.87 -6.81 24.34
CA ILE A 188 7.54 -6.18 24.24
C ILE A 188 6.85 -6.34 25.60
N VAL A 189 6.68 -5.23 26.31
CA VAL A 189 6.06 -5.23 27.66
C VAL A 189 4.58 -4.91 27.62
N ASN A 190 4.10 -4.30 26.54
CA ASN A 190 2.68 -4.06 26.30
C ASN A 190 2.44 -3.80 24.80
N SER A 191 1.19 -4.00 24.37
CA SER A 191 0.73 -3.57 23.05
C SER A 191 -0.62 -2.85 23.17
N VAL A 192 -0.82 -1.84 22.30
CA VAL A 192 -2.05 -1.08 22.19
C VAL A 192 -2.45 -0.93 20.73
N TYR A 193 -3.72 -0.69 20.46
CA TYR A 193 -4.21 -0.41 19.11
C TYR A 193 -4.30 1.10 18.90
N GLY A 194 -3.48 1.62 18.00
CA GLY A 194 -3.48 3.01 17.51
C GLY A 194 -4.41 3.21 16.33
N ASN A 195 -4.80 2.12 15.66
CA ASN A 195 -5.71 2.11 14.50
C ASN A 195 -5.20 2.96 13.32
N TRP A 196 -3.89 3.16 13.21
CA TRP A 196 -3.26 4.06 12.23
C TRP A 196 -3.80 5.50 12.33
N ASP A 197 -4.17 5.92 13.55
CA ASP A 197 -4.71 7.26 13.84
C ASP A 197 -4.00 7.90 15.03
N GLN A 198 -3.42 9.08 14.82
CA GLN A 198 -2.60 9.80 15.80
C GLN A 198 -3.33 10.05 17.12
N THR A 199 -4.61 10.43 17.06
CA THR A 199 -5.41 10.75 18.26
C THR A 199 -5.72 9.50 19.04
N THR A 200 -6.03 8.40 18.35
CA THR A 200 -6.32 7.10 18.95
C THR A 200 -5.07 6.54 19.61
N ALA A 201 -3.92 6.57 18.92
CA ALA A 201 -2.65 6.14 19.47
C ALA A 201 -2.24 6.96 20.69
N GLN A 202 -2.33 8.28 20.62
CA GLN A 202 -2.04 9.15 21.78
C GLN A 202 -2.85 8.76 23.01
N LYS A 203 -4.16 8.54 22.87
CA LYS A 203 -5.05 8.14 23.97
C LYS A 203 -4.73 6.74 24.50
N ALA A 204 -4.53 5.78 23.58
CA ALA A 204 -4.23 4.39 23.94
C ALA A 204 -2.89 4.28 24.70
N VAL A 205 -1.85 4.95 24.19
CA VAL A 205 -0.54 4.99 24.83
C VAL A 205 -0.61 5.70 26.18
N ALA A 206 -1.24 6.90 26.27
CA ALA A 206 -1.39 7.64 27.53
C ALA A 206 -2.10 6.82 28.61
N THR A 207 -3.04 5.96 28.22
CA THR A 207 -3.79 5.11 29.17
C THR A 207 -2.89 4.07 29.84
N VAL A 208 -1.93 3.48 29.12
CA VAL A 208 -1.08 2.40 29.63
C VAL A 208 0.22 2.90 30.26
N LEU A 209 0.74 4.07 29.85
CA LEU A 209 2.02 4.61 30.29
C LEU A 209 2.22 4.65 31.81
N PRO A 210 1.23 5.03 32.65
CA PRO A 210 1.43 5.08 34.11
C PRO A 210 1.78 3.73 34.74
N SER A 211 1.39 2.61 34.13
CA SER A 211 1.63 1.26 34.62
C SER A 211 2.87 0.59 34.02
N LEU A 212 3.49 1.21 33.02
CA LEU A 212 4.62 0.64 32.29
C LEU A 212 5.96 1.00 32.95
N PRO A 213 6.96 0.10 32.87
CA PRO A 213 8.35 0.43 33.17
C PRO A 213 8.86 1.54 32.20
N GLU A 214 10.13 1.90 32.35
CA GLU A 214 10.78 2.74 31.35
C GLU A 214 10.74 2.03 29.98
N ILE A 215 10.34 2.76 28.94
CA ILE A 215 10.24 2.27 27.55
C ILE A 215 11.45 2.80 26.80
N ALA A 216 12.23 1.89 26.24
CA ALA A 216 13.40 2.23 25.43
C ALA A 216 13.03 2.45 23.96
N GLY A 217 12.05 1.73 23.45
CA GLY A 217 11.62 1.84 22.06
C GLY A 217 10.14 1.59 21.86
N VAL A 218 9.62 2.10 20.76
CA VAL A 218 8.25 1.86 20.27
C VAL A 218 8.34 1.31 18.86
N ILE A 219 7.75 0.14 18.66
CA ILE A 219 7.45 -0.38 17.32
C ILE A 219 6.04 0.08 16.99
N ASP A 220 5.86 0.68 15.82
CA ASP A 220 4.62 1.31 15.40
C ASP A 220 4.22 0.81 14.01
N GLN A 221 2.97 0.40 13.82
CA GLN A 221 2.51 -0.09 12.51
C GLN A 221 2.27 1.03 11.49
N GLY A 222 2.68 2.24 11.82
CA GLY A 222 2.75 3.38 10.90
C GLY A 222 1.64 4.41 11.06
N GLY A 223 2.08 5.67 11.01
CA GLY A 223 1.20 6.82 11.03
C GLY A 223 0.67 7.24 12.40
N ASP A 224 1.15 6.64 13.47
CA ASP A 224 0.72 6.86 14.86
C ASP A 224 1.85 7.43 15.72
N GLY A 225 3.07 7.49 15.19
CA GLY A 225 4.30 7.78 15.92
C GLY A 225 4.30 9.17 16.55
N TYR A 226 3.76 10.20 15.87
CA TYR A 226 3.63 11.53 16.46
C TYR A 226 2.65 11.57 17.63
N GLY A 227 1.51 10.90 17.51
CA GLY A 227 0.54 10.74 18.60
C GLY A 227 1.16 10.03 19.80
N THR A 228 1.93 8.98 19.54
CA THR A 228 2.72 8.26 20.55
C THR A 228 3.72 9.19 21.24
N ALA A 229 4.49 9.98 20.48
CA ALA A 229 5.43 10.95 21.04
C ALA A 229 4.75 11.99 21.93
N GLN A 230 3.57 12.49 21.53
CA GLN A 230 2.77 13.42 22.34
C GLN A 230 2.29 12.80 23.66
N ALA A 231 1.96 11.51 23.69
CA ALA A 231 1.59 10.80 24.92
C ALA A 231 2.75 10.77 25.91
N PHE A 232 3.98 10.41 25.46
CA PHE A 232 5.19 10.42 26.29
C PHE A 232 5.51 11.82 26.80
N LYS A 233 5.48 12.84 25.93
CA LYS A 233 5.71 14.24 26.30
C LYS A 233 4.72 14.71 27.38
N SER A 234 3.43 14.45 27.18
CA SER A 234 2.36 14.86 28.11
C SER A 234 2.45 14.15 29.45
N ALA A 235 2.94 12.91 29.48
CA ALA A 235 3.17 12.14 30.70
C ALA A 235 4.48 12.53 31.42
N GLY A 236 5.29 13.44 30.86
CA GLY A 236 6.61 13.78 31.40
C GLY A 236 7.59 12.60 31.42
N ARG A 237 7.40 11.61 30.54
CA ARG A 237 8.25 10.42 30.44
C ARG A 237 9.42 10.70 29.48
N PRO A 238 10.59 10.06 29.69
CA PRO A 238 11.66 10.11 28.71
C PRO A 238 11.18 9.69 27.31
N MET A 239 11.61 10.40 26.27
CA MET A 239 11.24 10.10 24.89
C MET A 239 11.98 8.83 24.43
N PRO A 240 11.26 7.74 24.10
CA PRO A 240 11.88 6.53 23.58
C PRO A 240 12.26 6.69 22.11
N LEU A 241 12.99 5.71 21.57
CA LEU A 241 13.10 5.52 20.14
C LEU A 241 11.71 5.14 19.58
N ILE A 242 11.16 5.88 18.61
CA ILE A 242 9.84 5.62 18.01
C ILE A 242 10.04 5.37 16.52
N MET A 243 9.61 4.22 16.01
CA MET A 243 9.48 3.98 14.56
C MET A 243 8.31 4.80 14.01
N LEU A 244 8.44 5.32 12.78
CA LEU A 244 7.50 6.27 12.20
C LEU A 244 6.87 5.73 10.90
N GLY A 245 5.74 6.33 10.47
CA GLY A 245 4.90 5.90 9.36
C GLY A 245 4.81 6.86 8.17
N ASN A 246 5.84 7.68 7.93
CA ASN A 246 5.96 8.58 6.77
C ASN A 246 4.93 9.71 6.69
N ARG A 247 4.16 10.01 7.76
CA ARG A 247 3.28 11.18 7.77
C ARG A 247 4.07 12.46 7.94
N GLN A 248 3.59 13.53 7.33
CA GLN A 248 4.28 14.83 7.34
C GLN A 248 4.54 15.34 8.75
N ASP A 249 3.60 15.19 9.67
CA ASP A 249 3.75 15.60 11.06
C ASP A 249 4.77 14.74 11.83
N GLU A 250 4.87 13.45 11.54
CA GLU A 250 5.92 12.56 12.05
C GLU A 250 7.29 12.97 11.54
N LEU A 251 7.41 13.21 10.23
CA LEU A 251 8.67 13.65 9.61
C LEU A 251 9.11 15.04 10.12
N ALA A 252 8.16 15.96 10.29
CA ALA A 252 8.43 17.30 10.84
C ALA A 252 8.89 17.21 12.31
N TRP A 253 8.21 16.38 13.12
CA TRP A 253 8.61 16.13 14.49
C TRP A 253 9.99 15.45 14.55
N TRP A 254 10.27 14.46 13.71
CA TRP A 254 11.58 13.83 13.64
C TRP A 254 12.67 14.84 13.31
N LYS A 255 12.45 15.68 12.29
CA LYS A 255 13.40 16.74 11.94
C LYS A 255 13.67 17.66 13.12
N GLU A 256 12.63 18.11 13.84
CA GLU A 256 12.77 18.95 15.03
C GLU A 256 13.62 18.26 16.10
N GLN A 257 13.33 17.00 16.42
CA GLN A 257 14.08 16.25 17.44
C GLN A 257 15.53 15.96 17.00
N ARG A 258 15.76 15.66 15.72
CA ARG A 258 17.08 15.47 15.15
C ARG A 258 17.91 16.75 15.26
N ASP A 259 17.38 17.87 14.81
CA ASP A 259 18.10 19.14 14.73
C ASP A 259 18.42 19.73 16.12
N HIS A 260 17.61 19.45 17.15
CA HIS A 260 17.82 19.93 18.51
C HIS A 260 18.55 18.95 19.44
N GLY A 261 18.43 17.66 19.21
CA GLY A 261 18.91 16.64 20.14
C GLY A 261 19.62 15.44 19.51
N GLY A 262 19.80 15.43 18.18
CA GLY A 262 20.43 14.29 17.48
C GLY A 262 19.56 13.02 17.50
N TYR A 263 18.23 13.16 17.63
CA TYR A 263 17.33 12.02 17.66
C TYR A 263 17.37 11.24 16.34
N ASP A 264 17.79 9.99 16.42
CA ASP A 264 17.90 9.09 15.28
C ASP A 264 16.79 8.06 15.31
N THR A 265 16.05 7.94 14.21
CA THR A 265 15.01 6.93 14.01
C THR A 265 14.92 6.51 12.55
N TRP A 266 13.87 5.82 12.21
CA TRP A 266 13.58 5.31 10.88
C TRP A 266 12.08 5.40 10.63
N SER A 267 11.71 5.66 9.38
CA SER A 267 10.33 5.78 8.98
C SER A 267 10.04 4.90 7.77
N ALA A 268 8.87 4.26 7.77
CA ALA A 268 8.42 3.46 6.63
C ALA A 268 6.89 3.35 6.61
N SER A 269 6.37 3.23 5.40
CA SER A 269 4.97 2.85 5.16
C SER A 269 4.79 2.34 3.74
N GLU A 270 3.70 1.68 3.47
CA GLU A 270 3.24 1.55 2.10
C GLU A 270 2.94 2.95 1.54
N ALA A 271 3.43 3.24 0.33
CA ALA A 271 3.14 4.53 -0.29
C ALA A 271 1.66 4.59 -0.72
N PRO A 272 0.91 5.67 -0.39
CA PRO A 272 -0.48 5.81 -0.85
C PRO A 272 -0.66 5.65 -2.35
N GLY A 273 0.34 6.04 -3.15
CA GLY A 273 0.34 5.90 -4.60
C GLY A 273 0.41 4.46 -5.13
N MET A 274 0.49 3.44 -4.25
CA MET A 274 0.33 2.04 -4.65
C MET A 274 -0.99 1.79 -5.40
N VAL A 275 -1.98 2.62 -5.19
CA VAL A 275 -3.23 2.57 -5.95
C VAL A 275 -3.01 2.80 -7.45
N THR A 276 -2.02 3.62 -7.84
CA THR A 276 -1.66 3.81 -9.25
C THR A 276 -0.99 2.57 -9.83
N PHE A 277 -0.22 1.84 -9.00
CA PHE A 277 0.32 0.54 -9.38
C PHE A 277 -0.82 -0.45 -9.68
N ALA A 278 -1.79 -0.56 -8.77
CA ALA A 278 -2.96 -1.43 -8.97
C ALA A 278 -3.83 -1.01 -10.16
N PHE A 279 -3.96 0.29 -10.43
CA PHE A 279 -4.61 0.82 -11.64
C PHE A 279 -3.93 0.30 -12.91
N TRP A 280 -2.60 0.43 -13.01
CA TRP A 280 -1.84 -0.03 -14.17
C TRP A 280 -1.87 -1.54 -14.31
N VAL A 281 -1.81 -2.32 -13.20
CA VAL A 281 -2.02 -3.77 -13.25
C VAL A 281 -3.37 -4.11 -13.87
N ALA A 282 -4.45 -3.45 -13.44
CA ALA A 282 -5.78 -3.67 -14.01
C ALA A 282 -5.83 -3.31 -15.50
N GLN A 283 -5.23 -2.18 -15.88
CA GLN A 283 -5.16 -1.73 -17.27
C GLN A 283 -4.38 -2.72 -18.14
N GLN A 284 -3.24 -3.25 -17.67
CA GLN A 284 -2.44 -4.24 -18.44
C GLN A 284 -3.22 -5.54 -18.67
N ILE A 285 -4.02 -5.99 -17.69
CA ILE A 285 -4.89 -7.16 -17.84
C ILE A 285 -5.98 -6.87 -18.87
N LEU A 286 -6.61 -5.70 -18.83
CA LEU A 286 -7.62 -5.26 -19.81
C LEU A 286 -7.05 -5.12 -21.22
N ASP A 287 -5.75 -4.79 -21.33
CA ASP A 287 -4.99 -4.75 -22.60
C ASP A 287 -4.61 -6.16 -23.12
N GLY A 288 -5.07 -7.21 -22.44
CA GLY A 288 -4.82 -8.59 -22.84
C GLY A 288 -3.40 -9.09 -22.54
N LYS A 289 -2.64 -8.36 -21.72
CA LYS A 289 -1.31 -8.79 -21.28
C LYS A 289 -1.45 -9.95 -20.28
N GLU A 290 -0.50 -10.86 -20.34
CA GLU A 290 -0.36 -11.87 -19.30
C GLU A 290 0.23 -11.25 -18.04
N VAL A 291 -0.51 -11.30 -16.92
CA VAL A 291 -0.10 -10.76 -15.62
C VAL A 291 -0.14 -11.90 -14.59
N PRO A 292 0.89 -12.07 -13.77
CA PRO A 292 0.86 -13.01 -12.64
C PRO A 292 -0.28 -12.68 -11.67
N LYS A 293 -0.81 -13.68 -10.97
CA LYS A 293 -1.87 -13.47 -9.97
C LYS A 293 -1.41 -12.61 -8.79
N GLU A 294 -0.12 -12.58 -8.52
CA GLU A 294 0.50 -11.74 -7.51
C GLU A 294 1.64 -10.94 -8.16
N VAL A 295 1.59 -9.62 -8.00
CA VAL A 295 2.63 -8.70 -8.48
C VAL A 295 3.21 -8.02 -7.25
N PRO A 296 4.45 -8.35 -6.86
CA PRO A 296 5.07 -7.79 -5.68
C PRO A 296 5.51 -6.35 -5.91
N MET A 297 5.40 -5.53 -4.87
CA MET A 297 5.96 -4.19 -4.81
C MET A 297 6.70 -3.95 -3.48
N GLY A 298 7.51 -2.89 -3.43
CA GLY A 298 8.26 -2.51 -2.25
C GLY A 298 7.50 -1.59 -1.31
N ILE A 299 8.08 -1.38 -0.12
CA ILE A 299 7.66 -0.38 0.85
C ILE A 299 8.48 0.91 0.70
N LEU A 300 7.91 2.05 1.03
CA LEU A 300 8.61 3.33 1.05
C LEU A 300 9.29 3.52 2.41
N THR A 301 10.61 3.54 2.41
CA THR A 301 11.44 3.80 3.60
C THR A 301 12.06 5.18 3.54
N ILE A 302 12.25 5.81 4.69
CA ILE A 302 12.93 7.09 4.83
C ILE A 302 14.00 6.93 5.91
N ASP A 303 15.26 6.98 5.46
CA ASP A 303 16.43 7.01 6.31
C ASP A 303 16.77 8.46 6.73
N PRO A 304 17.59 8.67 7.77
CA PRO A 304 17.96 10.02 8.27
C PRO A 304 18.45 10.98 7.19
N GLU A 305 19.19 10.47 6.21
CA GLU A 305 19.77 11.25 5.12
C GLU A 305 18.72 11.73 4.11
N GLN A 306 17.58 11.03 4.03
CA GLN A 306 16.50 11.33 3.09
C GLN A 306 15.41 12.23 3.69
N LEU A 307 15.42 12.40 5.03
CA LEU A 307 14.34 13.07 5.77
C LEU A 307 14.00 14.47 5.23
N ASP A 308 15.01 15.30 4.97
CA ASP A 308 14.80 16.68 4.54
C ASP A 308 14.14 16.77 3.17
N ASP A 309 14.53 15.88 2.24
CA ASP A 309 13.96 15.83 0.89
C ASP A 309 12.52 15.34 0.92
N TYR A 310 12.22 14.28 1.68
CA TYR A 310 10.84 13.78 1.81
C TYR A 310 9.95 14.80 2.51
N LEU A 311 10.39 15.40 3.61
CA LEU A 311 9.61 16.41 4.34
C LEU A 311 9.31 17.63 3.46
N LYS A 312 10.27 18.10 2.66
CA LYS A 312 10.07 19.21 1.72
C LYS A 312 8.99 18.92 0.68
N ASN A 313 8.88 17.66 0.25
CA ASN A 313 7.98 17.23 -0.81
C ASN A 313 6.64 16.67 -0.29
N THR A 314 6.47 16.55 1.04
CA THR A 314 5.24 16.05 1.66
C THR A 314 4.43 17.22 2.22
N PRO A 315 3.27 17.56 1.62
CA PRO A 315 2.41 18.64 2.11
C PRO A 315 1.92 18.41 3.54
N ALA A 316 1.66 19.50 4.27
CA ALA A 316 1.09 19.43 5.62
C ALA A 316 -0.22 18.62 5.63
N GLY A 317 -0.33 17.71 6.61
CA GLY A 317 -1.49 16.81 6.75
C GLY A 317 -1.51 15.62 5.77
N SER A 318 -0.46 15.45 4.95
CA SER A 318 -0.33 14.36 3.99
C SER A 318 0.68 13.30 4.47
N VAL A 319 0.96 12.34 3.62
CA VAL A 319 1.91 11.24 3.80
C VAL A 319 2.92 11.28 2.66
N ALA A 320 4.19 10.96 2.94
CA ALA A 320 5.18 10.79 1.88
C ALA A 320 4.71 9.72 0.89
N ASN A 321 4.78 10.04 -0.39
CA ASN A 321 4.11 9.27 -1.43
C ASN A 321 5.04 9.00 -2.61
N THR A 322 4.79 7.88 -3.29
CA THR A 322 5.36 7.54 -4.60
C THR A 322 4.22 7.04 -5.48
N GLU A 323 4.05 7.68 -6.63
CA GLU A 323 3.12 7.23 -7.67
C GLU A 323 3.90 6.46 -8.73
N TYR A 324 3.27 5.43 -9.29
CA TYR A 324 3.91 4.52 -10.24
C TYR A 324 3.42 4.80 -11.65
N THR A 325 4.34 4.80 -12.60
CA THR A 325 4.08 4.90 -14.04
C THR A 325 3.70 3.55 -14.62
N GLN A 326 3.08 3.56 -15.80
CA GLN A 326 2.78 2.34 -16.55
C GLN A 326 4.06 1.51 -16.82
N GLU A 327 5.16 2.16 -17.22
CA GLU A 327 6.44 1.50 -17.52
C GLU A 327 7.03 0.78 -16.30
N GLU A 328 6.98 1.40 -15.12
CA GLU A 328 7.44 0.78 -13.87
C GLU A 328 6.63 -0.47 -13.52
N VAL A 329 5.32 -0.43 -13.75
CA VAL A 329 4.42 -1.57 -13.49
C VAL A 329 4.62 -2.68 -14.53
N GLU A 330 4.80 -2.35 -15.81
CA GLU A 330 5.15 -3.32 -16.85
C GLU A 330 6.45 -4.05 -16.52
N LYS A 331 7.45 -3.33 -16.00
CA LYS A 331 8.71 -3.93 -15.54
C LYS A 331 8.47 -4.84 -14.34
N ALA A 332 7.71 -4.41 -13.34
CA ALA A 332 7.39 -5.23 -12.16
C ALA A 332 6.65 -6.52 -12.55
N ILE A 333 5.69 -6.44 -13.48
CA ILE A 333 5.00 -7.61 -14.04
C ILE A 333 5.97 -8.56 -14.74
N ALA A 334 6.92 -8.03 -15.50
CA ALA A 334 7.94 -8.83 -16.19
C ALA A 334 8.89 -9.51 -15.20
N ASP A 335 9.26 -8.83 -14.12
CA ASP A 335 10.13 -9.37 -13.07
C ASP A 335 9.41 -10.46 -12.24
N ALA A 336 8.11 -10.29 -11.98
CA ALA A 336 7.29 -11.28 -11.27
C ALA A 336 7.04 -12.60 -12.05
N LYS A 337 7.39 -12.65 -13.34
CA LYS A 337 7.30 -13.86 -14.18
C LYS A 337 8.56 -14.74 -14.15
N LYS A 338 9.66 -14.24 -13.57
CA LYS A 338 10.96 -14.95 -13.48
C LYS A 338 10.98 -15.89 -12.29
#